data_cb053aafbb7ce18c019b965467cb636c
#
_entry.id   cb053aafbb7ce18c019b965467cb636c
#
_cell.length_a   1.000
_cell.length_b   1.000
_cell.length_c   1.000
_cell.angle_alpha   90.00
_cell.angle_beta   90.00
_cell.angle_gamma   90.00
#
_symmetry.space_group_name_H-M   'P 1'
#
loop_
_entity.id
_entity.type
_entity.pdbx_description
1 polymer ?
#
loop_
_entity_poly.entity_id
_entity_poly.type
_entity_poly.pdbx_seq_one_letter_code
_entity_poly.pdbx_strand_id
1 'polypeptide(L)'
;MPKMLLPYQKQGAKGLRKLGRGILADDMGLGKTIQAIAAAAQKPNQHILVITLNGLQNNWKAEICDLLGQGQDIEVYDGKQVIGTSRWTIIHYEAARLERNAKVLCDKKWDVLIVDEAHRCKSHKARTKAGNATNYGIVNKLSYRSHQLYLLTGTPMRENPADVWALLHFIDCRKYSSFWRWIPTYVMYEQTYFGKKATGYQNLDLLSRELSQYMIRRRKSDVIKDLPPKFIHTIKCGMSEKQSKIYQQMLNEYVAEVENNVFVTAPAEVSRLMRLRQIATDANCLSDSAFSTVIPSGKIQTLEAMVQEICVEQDEKVVIFSNWARVVSSVHRALEKYGCVTYTGDSTKAEREQAVEQFQTNPKVKVFIATIGAAGTGLTLTAASKMIFTDRAWTPDDNAQAEDRIYARMNDIHGADIYKLVTSDTVDETIEEYINDKELTVDEVISNVKSAVLCTNK
;
A
#
# COMPACT_ATOMS: atom_id res chain seq x y z
N MET A 1 30.70 -5.79 -2.95
CA MET A 1 31.07 -4.38 -2.65
C MET A 1 29.90 -3.74 -1.91
N PRO A 2 30.13 -2.86 -0.92
CA PRO A 2 29.02 -2.16 -0.26
C PRO A 2 28.18 -1.37 -1.27
N LYS A 3 26.87 -1.35 -1.09
CA LYS A 3 25.94 -0.64 -1.94
C LYS A 3 26.19 0.87 -1.87
N MET A 4 26.44 1.52 -3.00
CA MET A 4 26.71 2.97 -3.02
C MET A 4 25.40 3.75 -3.12
N LEU A 5 25.29 4.80 -2.31
CA LEU A 5 24.17 5.75 -2.36
C LEU A 5 24.29 6.65 -3.60
N LEU A 6 23.18 6.81 -4.30
CA LEU A 6 23.06 7.79 -5.37
C LEU A 6 23.05 9.24 -4.82
N PRO A 7 23.36 10.23 -5.66
CA PRO A 7 23.44 11.64 -5.22
C PRO A 7 22.21 12.11 -4.44
N TYR A 8 21.01 11.86 -4.97
CA TYR A 8 19.77 12.25 -4.31
C TYR A 8 19.52 11.48 -3.00
N GLN A 9 19.96 10.21 -2.91
CA GLN A 9 19.85 9.41 -1.69
C GLN A 9 20.78 9.95 -0.59
N LYS A 10 21.99 10.37 -0.95
CA LYS A 10 22.90 11.08 -0.03
C LYS A 10 22.27 12.37 0.49
N GLN A 11 21.62 13.14 -0.41
CA GLN A 11 20.92 14.36 -0.06
C GLN A 11 19.74 14.09 0.88
N GLY A 12 18.94 13.02 0.63
CA GLY A 12 17.83 12.63 1.50
C GLY A 12 18.29 12.19 2.89
N ALA A 13 19.36 11.38 2.97
CA ALA A 13 19.95 11.00 4.24
C ALA A 13 20.47 12.22 5.03
N LYS A 14 21.14 13.19 4.35
CA LYS A 14 21.57 14.45 4.97
C LYS A 14 20.38 15.28 5.45
N GLY A 15 19.31 15.33 4.66
CA GLY A 15 18.08 16.04 5.01
C GLY A 15 17.39 15.46 6.25
N LEU A 16 17.25 14.12 6.34
CA LEU A 16 16.71 13.46 7.54
C LEU A 16 17.50 13.79 8.80
N ARG A 17 18.82 13.77 8.69
CA ARG A 17 19.71 14.19 9.82
C ARG A 17 19.50 15.63 10.23
N LYS A 18 19.36 16.55 9.26
CA LYS A 18 19.13 17.97 9.52
C LYS A 18 17.77 18.20 10.19
N LEU A 19 16.73 17.47 9.79
CA LEU A 19 15.41 17.50 10.43
C LEU A 19 15.46 16.93 11.85
N GLY A 20 16.27 15.89 12.10
CA GLY A 20 16.27 15.12 13.34
C GLY A 20 14.99 14.31 13.54
N ARG A 21 13.84 14.91 13.30
CA ARG A 21 12.51 14.28 13.31
C ARG A 21 11.78 14.71 12.05
N GLY A 22 11.48 13.76 11.15
CA GLY A 22 10.90 14.11 9.86
C GLY A 22 10.35 12.93 9.07
N ILE A 23 9.73 13.26 7.95
CA ILE A 23 9.10 12.32 7.02
C ILE A 23 9.95 12.23 5.75
N LEU A 24 10.30 11.02 5.35
CA LEU A 24 10.84 10.74 4.03
C LEU A 24 9.72 10.15 3.17
N ALA A 25 9.17 11.00 2.31
CA ALA A 25 8.01 10.72 1.48
C ALA A 25 8.36 10.57 -0.01
N ASP A 26 9.57 10.14 -0.33
CA ASP A 26 9.98 9.83 -1.70
C ASP A 26 9.06 8.76 -2.32
N ASP A 27 8.84 8.86 -3.61
CA ASP A 27 8.08 7.85 -4.35
C ASP A 27 8.61 6.44 -4.10
N MET A 28 7.77 5.43 -4.30
CA MET A 28 8.18 4.03 -4.14
C MET A 28 9.32 3.70 -5.11
N GLY A 29 10.23 2.83 -4.69
CA GLY A 29 11.40 2.45 -5.51
C GLY A 29 12.58 3.42 -5.44
N LEU A 30 12.48 4.61 -4.86
CA LEU A 30 13.58 5.57 -4.72
C LEU A 30 14.56 5.25 -3.55
N GLY A 31 14.41 4.10 -2.92
CA GLY A 31 15.34 3.63 -1.88
C GLY A 31 15.23 4.40 -0.56
N LYS A 32 14.02 4.60 -0.05
CA LYS A 32 13.79 5.19 1.28
C LYS A 32 14.52 4.45 2.40
N THR A 33 14.53 3.12 2.33
CA THR A 33 15.19 2.24 3.30
C THR A 33 16.69 2.56 3.43
N ILE A 34 17.43 2.57 2.32
CA ILE A 34 18.89 2.82 2.36
C ILE A 34 19.21 4.26 2.76
N GLN A 35 18.34 5.23 2.44
CA GLN A 35 18.50 6.62 2.90
C GLN A 35 18.34 6.72 4.42
N ALA A 36 17.33 6.03 4.99
CA ALA A 36 17.10 6.01 6.43
C ALA A 36 18.25 5.29 7.17
N ILE A 37 18.74 4.17 6.65
CA ILE A 37 19.93 3.45 7.20
C ILE A 37 21.13 4.40 7.21
N ALA A 38 21.43 5.06 6.08
CA ALA A 38 22.54 5.99 5.97
C ALA A 38 22.38 7.23 6.86
N ALA A 39 21.16 7.66 7.11
CA ALA A 39 20.87 8.75 8.04
C ALA A 39 21.08 8.32 9.49
N ALA A 40 20.68 7.12 9.86
CA ALA A 40 20.74 6.60 11.23
C ALA A 40 22.13 6.14 11.66
N ALA A 41 22.92 5.55 10.76
CA ALA A 41 24.18 4.88 11.07
C ALA A 41 25.36 5.86 11.28
N GLN A 42 25.20 6.93 12.07
CA GLN A 42 26.23 7.98 12.22
C GLN A 42 27.34 7.60 13.20
N LYS A 43 27.00 6.92 14.27
CA LYS A 43 27.92 6.55 15.33
C LYS A 43 27.84 5.04 15.61
N PRO A 44 28.95 4.36 15.92
CA PRO A 44 28.93 2.92 16.14
C PRO A 44 28.09 2.49 17.34
N ASN A 45 28.02 3.32 18.39
CA ASN A 45 27.35 2.99 19.65
C ASN A 45 25.89 3.46 19.74
N GLN A 46 25.27 3.80 18.60
CA GLN A 46 23.85 4.19 18.58
C GLN A 46 22.94 2.95 18.64
N HIS A 47 21.86 3.08 19.40
CA HIS A 47 20.78 2.10 19.41
C HIS A 47 19.64 2.57 18.49
N ILE A 48 19.36 1.77 17.46
CA ILE A 48 18.42 2.10 16.41
C ILE A 48 17.28 1.08 16.41
N LEU A 49 16.05 1.57 16.56
CA LEU A 49 14.84 0.75 16.47
C LEU A 49 14.19 0.94 15.10
N VAL A 50 13.92 -0.16 14.43
CA VAL A 50 13.18 -0.19 13.16
C VAL A 50 11.85 -0.90 13.36
N ILE A 51 10.75 -0.20 13.10
CA ILE A 51 9.40 -0.78 13.05
C ILE A 51 9.01 -0.87 11.58
N THR A 52 8.72 -2.08 11.09
CA THR A 52 8.39 -2.33 9.69
C THR A 52 7.18 -3.27 9.57
N LEU A 53 6.87 -3.72 8.36
CA LEU A 53 5.83 -4.72 8.11
C LEU A 53 6.30 -6.14 8.44
N ASN A 54 5.34 -7.00 8.78
CA ASN A 54 5.62 -8.42 8.88
C ASN A 54 6.11 -8.95 7.52
N GLY A 55 7.21 -9.69 7.53
CA GLY A 55 7.87 -10.20 6.32
C GLY A 55 8.96 -9.29 5.73
N LEU A 56 9.06 -8.01 6.10
CA LEU A 56 10.12 -7.11 5.62
C LEU A 56 11.34 -7.02 6.54
N GLN A 57 11.32 -7.65 7.70
CA GLN A 57 12.43 -7.56 8.65
C GLN A 57 13.74 -8.08 8.06
N ASN A 58 13.69 -9.20 7.34
CA ASN A 58 14.89 -9.77 6.70
C ASN A 58 15.40 -8.89 5.55
N ASN A 59 14.51 -8.21 4.83
CA ASN A 59 14.89 -7.23 3.81
C ASN A 59 15.64 -6.04 4.44
N TRP A 60 15.17 -5.55 5.60
CA TRP A 60 15.86 -4.50 6.35
C TRP A 60 17.25 -4.97 6.80
N LYS A 61 17.35 -6.20 7.35
CA LYS A 61 18.65 -6.79 7.73
C LYS A 61 19.60 -6.86 6.54
N ALA A 62 19.12 -7.35 5.39
CA ALA A 62 19.94 -7.45 4.18
C ALA A 62 20.42 -6.07 3.71
N GLU A 63 19.53 -5.06 3.63
CA GLU A 63 19.90 -3.69 3.22
C GLU A 63 20.90 -3.04 4.19
N ILE A 64 20.79 -3.30 5.50
CA ILE A 64 21.78 -2.83 6.49
C ILE A 64 23.14 -3.45 6.22
N CYS A 65 23.21 -4.79 6.01
CA CYS A 65 24.45 -5.49 5.72
C CYS A 65 25.03 -5.08 4.35
N ASP A 66 24.21 -4.86 3.35
CA ASP A 66 24.65 -4.42 2.02
C ASP A 66 25.26 -3.02 2.04
N LEU A 67 24.69 -2.12 2.84
CA LEU A 67 25.17 -0.73 2.90
C LEU A 67 26.35 -0.55 3.86
N LEU A 68 26.30 -1.19 5.03
CA LEU A 68 27.26 -0.95 6.12
C LEU A 68 28.32 -2.06 6.24
N GLY A 69 28.24 -3.11 5.44
CA GLY A 69 29.10 -4.30 5.52
C GLY A 69 28.54 -5.38 6.43
N GLN A 70 29.05 -6.60 6.25
CA GLN A 70 28.68 -7.75 7.07
C GLN A 70 29.17 -7.60 8.51
N GLY A 71 28.60 -8.34 9.44
CA GLY A 71 28.99 -8.31 10.86
C GLY A 71 28.32 -7.20 11.68
N GLN A 72 27.27 -6.58 11.17
CA GLN A 72 26.46 -5.64 11.96
C GLN A 72 25.75 -6.36 13.13
N ASP A 73 25.72 -5.72 14.29
CA ASP A 73 24.94 -6.19 15.45
C ASP A 73 23.47 -5.88 15.25
N ILE A 74 22.71 -6.91 14.82
CA ILE A 74 21.31 -6.81 14.41
C ILE A 74 20.47 -7.87 15.11
N GLU A 75 19.52 -7.44 15.93
CA GLU A 75 18.44 -8.26 16.44
C GLU A 75 17.22 -8.15 15.52
N VAL A 76 16.77 -9.28 14.98
CA VAL A 76 15.51 -9.39 14.23
C VAL A 76 14.52 -10.17 15.07
N TYR A 77 13.32 -9.63 15.28
CA TYR A 77 12.28 -10.32 16.02
C TYR A 77 11.88 -11.64 15.34
N ASP A 78 11.97 -12.73 16.08
CA ASP A 78 11.82 -14.13 15.63
C ASP A 78 10.58 -14.84 16.21
N GLY A 79 9.66 -14.09 16.83
CA GLY A 79 8.47 -14.64 17.51
C GLY A 79 8.60 -14.72 19.04
N LYS A 80 9.82 -14.60 19.56
CA LYS A 80 10.10 -14.55 21.01
C LYS A 80 9.98 -13.11 21.55
N GLN A 81 10.41 -12.89 22.76
CA GLN A 81 10.50 -11.55 23.31
C GLN A 81 11.72 -10.83 22.74
N VAL A 82 11.55 -9.56 22.31
CA VAL A 82 12.67 -8.70 21.92
C VAL A 82 13.54 -8.36 23.14
N ILE A 83 14.85 -8.37 22.95
CA ILE A 83 15.84 -8.01 24.00
C ILE A 83 16.17 -6.52 23.91
N GLY A 84 16.35 -6.01 22.68
CA GLY A 84 16.59 -4.60 22.39
C GLY A 84 17.99 -4.10 22.79
N THR A 85 18.97 -4.97 22.94
CA THR A 85 20.35 -4.60 23.32
C THR A 85 21.26 -4.37 22.12
N SER A 86 20.93 -4.95 20.97
CA SER A 86 21.70 -4.81 19.76
C SER A 86 21.70 -3.38 19.22
N ARG A 87 22.68 -3.06 18.40
CA ARG A 87 22.76 -1.76 17.70
C ARG A 87 21.52 -1.50 16.85
N TRP A 88 21.07 -2.51 16.12
CA TRP A 88 19.86 -2.49 15.34
C TRP A 88 18.85 -3.47 15.92
N THR A 89 17.66 -3.01 16.25
CA THR A 89 16.54 -3.86 16.66
C THR A 89 15.43 -3.70 15.61
N ILE A 90 15.07 -4.80 14.95
CA ILE A 90 14.08 -4.80 13.88
C ILE A 90 12.86 -5.61 14.30
N ILE A 91 11.69 -5.00 14.32
CA ILE A 91 10.43 -5.62 14.76
C ILE A 91 9.27 -5.18 13.87
N HIS A 92 8.27 -6.03 13.70
CA HIS A 92 7.06 -5.64 12.98
C HIS A 92 5.98 -5.06 13.90
N TYR A 93 5.05 -4.28 13.34
CA TYR A 93 4.03 -3.54 14.08
C TYR A 93 3.23 -4.40 15.07
N GLU A 94 2.77 -5.58 14.62
CA GLU A 94 1.94 -6.48 15.43
C GLU A 94 2.72 -6.97 16.65
N ALA A 95 3.97 -7.35 16.48
CA ALA A 95 4.84 -7.78 17.57
C ALA A 95 5.18 -6.64 18.52
N ALA A 96 5.44 -5.43 17.99
CA ALA A 96 5.74 -4.27 18.83
C ALA A 96 4.57 -3.88 19.76
N ARG A 97 3.33 -4.20 19.38
CA ARG A 97 2.13 -3.97 20.21
C ARG A 97 1.92 -4.99 21.32
N LEU A 98 2.56 -6.17 21.23
CA LEU A 98 2.48 -7.17 22.30
C LEU A 98 3.05 -6.60 23.60
N GLU A 99 2.35 -6.73 24.71
CA GLU A 99 2.69 -6.11 25.99
C GLU A 99 4.13 -6.43 26.43
N ARG A 100 4.54 -7.69 26.28
CA ARG A 100 5.89 -8.16 26.59
C ARG A 100 6.98 -7.38 25.85
N ASN A 101 6.77 -7.12 24.54
CA ASN A 101 7.72 -6.39 23.70
C ASN A 101 7.60 -4.88 23.92
N ALA A 102 6.36 -4.36 23.99
CA ALA A 102 6.09 -2.95 24.23
C ALA A 102 6.75 -2.45 25.53
N LYS A 103 6.76 -3.26 26.59
CA LYS A 103 7.45 -2.93 27.84
C LYS A 103 8.96 -2.73 27.61
N VAL A 104 9.64 -3.72 27.04
CA VAL A 104 11.09 -3.64 26.74
C VAL A 104 11.41 -2.44 25.86
N LEU A 105 10.67 -2.27 24.78
CA LEU A 105 10.90 -1.19 23.82
C LEU A 105 10.68 0.20 24.42
N CYS A 106 9.67 0.38 25.27
CA CYS A 106 9.36 1.67 25.90
C CYS A 106 10.21 1.98 27.14
N ASP A 107 10.79 0.98 27.81
CA ASP A 107 11.68 1.19 28.95
C ASP A 107 13.06 1.70 28.49
N LYS A 108 13.44 1.45 27.23
CA LYS A 108 14.68 1.87 26.63
C LYS A 108 14.58 3.25 25.98
N LYS A 109 15.69 4.00 25.96
CA LYS A 109 15.88 5.19 25.11
C LYS A 109 16.56 4.77 23.82
N TRP A 110 16.06 5.28 22.70
CA TRP A 110 16.58 5.00 21.36
C TRP A 110 17.23 6.25 20.79
N ASP A 111 18.41 6.10 20.20
CA ASP A 111 19.05 7.22 19.48
C ASP A 111 18.24 7.57 18.23
N VAL A 112 17.79 6.54 17.51
CA VAL A 112 16.97 6.69 16.30
C VAL A 112 15.81 5.69 16.33
N LEU A 113 14.62 6.18 16.05
CA LEU A 113 13.43 5.39 15.70
C LEU A 113 13.14 5.55 14.21
N ILE A 114 13.12 4.46 13.48
CA ILE A 114 12.70 4.40 12.08
C ILE A 114 11.34 3.69 12.03
N VAL A 115 10.36 4.32 11.42
CA VAL A 115 9.02 3.78 11.24
C VAL A 115 8.75 3.66 9.75
N ASP A 116 8.79 2.43 9.26
CA ASP A 116 8.56 2.10 7.86
C ASP A 116 7.06 1.98 7.58
N GLU A 117 6.60 2.41 6.39
CA GLU A 117 5.19 2.53 6.04
C GLU A 117 4.36 3.24 7.12
N ALA A 118 4.87 4.40 7.54
CA ALA A 118 4.35 5.17 8.66
C ALA A 118 2.89 5.61 8.52
N HIS A 119 2.34 5.64 7.29
CA HIS A 119 0.92 5.86 7.03
C HIS A 119 -0.01 4.85 7.75
N ARG A 120 0.52 3.68 8.13
CA ARG A 120 -0.24 2.70 8.94
C ARG A 120 -0.55 3.16 10.37
N CYS A 121 0.03 4.27 10.78
CA CYS A 121 -0.21 4.91 12.09
C CYS A 121 -1.27 6.02 12.05
N LYS A 122 -2.09 6.12 10.99
CA LYS A 122 -3.05 7.22 10.76
C LYS A 122 -4.15 7.39 11.83
N SER A 123 -4.34 6.41 12.72
CA SER A 123 -5.30 6.54 13.85
C SER A 123 -4.84 7.60 14.84
N HIS A 124 -5.79 8.35 15.39
CA HIS A 124 -5.55 9.25 16.53
C HIS A 124 -5.84 8.60 17.89
N LYS A 125 -6.18 7.31 17.92
CA LYS A 125 -6.53 6.54 19.13
C LYS A 125 -5.43 5.57 19.48
N ALA A 126 -4.91 5.67 20.71
CA ALA A 126 -3.85 4.79 21.20
C ALA A 126 -4.31 3.33 21.42
N ARG A 127 -5.61 3.14 21.68
CA ARG A 127 -6.23 1.83 21.89
C ARG A 127 -7.50 1.69 21.07
N THR A 128 -7.83 0.46 20.70
CA THR A 128 -9.14 0.10 20.11
C THR A 128 -10.24 0.15 21.17
N LYS A 129 -11.51 0.07 20.76
CA LYS A 129 -12.64 -0.06 21.70
C LYS A 129 -12.50 -1.29 22.62
N ALA A 130 -11.87 -2.37 22.11
CA ALA A 130 -11.58 -3.58 22.90
C ALA A 130 -10.31 -3.46 23.78
N GLY A 131 -9.71 -2.27 23.92
CA GLY A 131 -8.55 -2.02 24.77
C GLY A 131 -7.18 -2.38 24.16
N ASN A 132 -7.12 -2.98 22.98
CA ASN A 132 -5.87 -3.38 22.32
C ASN A 132 -5.08 -2.16 21.82
N ALA A 133 -3.74 -2.21 21.94
CA ALA A 133 -2.87 -1.17 21.42
C ALA A 133 -2.99 -1.05 19.90
N THR A 134 -3.01 0.18 19.37
CA THR A 134 -2.96 0.47 17.94
C THR A 134 -1.52 0.72 17.49
N ASN A 135 -1.28 0.74 16.18
CA ASN A 135 0.02 1.16 15.62
C ASN A 135 0.38 2.58 16.07
N TYR A 136 -0.59 3.50 16.02
CA TYR A 136 -0.42 4.84 16.57
C TYR A 136 0.01 4.79 18.06
N GLY A 137 -0.67 3.98 18.87
CA GLY A 137 -0.42 3.94 20.32
C GLY A 137 0.99 3.49 20.69
N ILE A 138 1.54 2.48 20.00
CA ILE A 138 2.91 2.03 20.26
C ILE A 138 3.94 3.01 19.70
N VAL A 139 3.77 3.49 18.47
CA VAL A 139 4.70 4.43 17.84
C VAL A 139 4.71 5.76 18.62
N ASN A 140 3.56 6.23 19.09
CA ASN A 140 3.49 7.43 19.91
C ASN A 140 4.34 7.30 21.18
N LYS A 141 4.23 6.19 21.94
CA LYS A 141 5.05 5.96 23.12
C LYS A 141 6.55 5.94 22.78
N LEU A 142 6.94 5.28 21.70
CA LEU A 142 8.32 5.16 21.28
C LEU A 142 8.89 6.48 20.76
N SER A 143 8.06 7.34 20.15
CA SER A 143 8.49 8.65 19.68
C SER A 143 8.98 9.56 20.81
N TYR A 144 8.41 9.43 22.03
CA TYR A 144 8.90 10.12 23.22
C TYR A 144 10.19 9.52 23.81
N ARG A 145 10.52 8.29 23.43
CA ARG A 145 11.74 7.59 23.88
C ARG A 145 12.87 7.68 22.89
N SER A 146 12.68 8.38 21.78
CA SER A 146 13.63 8.45 20.67
C SER A 146 14.13 9.88 20.48
N HIS A 147 15.47 10.01 20.35
CA HIS A 147 16.08 11.31 20.08
C HIS A 147 15.80 11.76 18.65
N GLN A 148 16.03 10.89 17.66
CA GLN A 148 15.69 11.13 16.26
C GLN A 148 14.54 10.22 15.84
N LEU A 149 13.72 10.70 14.87
CA LEU A 149 12.57 9.97 14.36
C LEU A 149 12.48 10.11 12.83
N TYR A 150 12.56 9.00 12.13
CA TYR A 150 12.43 8.95 10.68
C TYR A 150 11.19 8.16 10.29
N LEU A 151 10.20 8.85 9.74
CA LEU A 151 8.94 8.29 9.27
C LEU A 151 9.05 8.06 7.76
N LEU A 152 9.03 6.81 7.31
CA LEU A 152 9.15 6.47 5.90
C LEU A 152 7.79 6.10 5.34
N THR A 153 7.40 6.72 4.24
CA THR A 153 6.17 6.38 3.52
C THR A 153 6.21 6.94 2.10
N GLY A 154 5.75 6.20 1.11
CA GLY A 154 5.53 6.73 -0.24
C GLY A 154 4.29 7.62 -0.32
N THR A 155 3.35 7.42 0.62
CA THR A 155 2.01 8.03 0.65
C THR A 155 1.68 8.56 2.04
N PRO A 156 2.19 9.72 2.40
CA PRO A 156 1.98 10.33 3.72
C PRO A 156 0.49 10.64 3.97
N MET A 157 -0.27 10.95 2.93
CA MET A 157 -1.71 11.13 2.93
C MET A 157 -2.33 10.10 1.99
N ARG A 158 -3.20 9.22 2.48
CA ARG A 158 -3.81 8.14 1.71
C ARG A 158 -5.16 8.52 1.09
N GLU A 159 -5.98 9.22 1.86
CA GLU A 159 -7.35 9.52 1.47
C GLU A 159 -7.76 10.96 1.79
N ASN A 160 -7.29 11.51 2.90
CA ASN A 160 -7.72 12.82 3.37
C ASN A 160 -6.70 13.45 4.33
N PRO A 161 -6.82 14.77 4.60
CA PRO A 161 -5.92 15.49 5.49
C PRO A 161 -5.74 14.90 6.89
N ALA A 162 -6.75 14.20 7.43
CA ALA A 162 -6.66 13.59 8.76
C ALA A 162 -5.55 12.53 8.87
N ASP A 163 -5.18 11.90 7.74
CA ASP A 163 -4.18 10.83 7.72
C ASP A 163 -2.80 11.30 8.17
N VAL A 164 -2.46 12.58 7.94
CA VAL A 164 -1.12 13.12 8.26
C VAL A 164 -0.98 13.61 9.70
N TRP A 165 -2.10 13.82 10.42
CA TRP A 165 -2.01 14.35 11.78
C TRP A 165 -1.15 13.49 12.70
N ALA A 166 -1.29 12.18 12.65
CA ALA A 166 -0.51 11.27 13.48
C ALA A 166 1.00 11.41 13.23
N LEU A 167 1.40 11.58 11.98
CA LEU A 167 2.80 11.77 11.59
C LEU A 167 3.35 13.08 12.14
N LEU A 168 2.58 14.16 12.02
CA LEU A 168 2.92 15.47 12.57
C LEU A 168 3.00 15.44 14.10
N HIS A 169 2.05 14.75 14.76
CA HIS A 169 2.06 14.57 16.21
C HIS A 169 3.30 13.82 16.72
N PHE A 170 3.74 12.77 16.00
CA PHE A 170 4.97 12.07 16.36
C PHE A 170 6.20 12.95 16.23
N ILE A 171 6.23 13.88 15.29
CA ILE A 171 7.34 14.81 15.07
C ILE A 171 7.36 15.91 16.14
N ASP A 172 6.23 16.57 16.35
CA ASP A 172 6.07 17.63 17.33
C ASP A 172 4.74 17.49 18.09
N CYS A 173 4.76 16.73 19.17
CA CYS A 173 3.59 16.48 19.99
C CYS A 173 3.06 17.71 20.75
N ARG A 174 3.88 18.77 20.91
CA ARG A 174 3.44 20.01 21.54
C ARG A 174 2.62 20.85 20.58
N LYS A 175 3.11 21.06 19.37
CA LYS A 175 2.41 21.79 18.31
C LYS A 175 1.14 21.06 17.88
N TYR A 176 1.22 19.75 17.66
CA TYR A 176 0.09 18.93 17.20
C TYR A 176 -0.56 18.13 18.34
N SER A 177 -0.76 18.76 19.49
CA SER A 177 -1.20 18.10 20.72
C SER A 177 -2.61 17.51 20.67
N SER A 178 -3.51 18.02 19.82
CA SER A 178 -4.91 17.59 19.75
C SER A 178 -5.39 17.46 18.30
N PHE A 179 -5.80 16.24 17.93
CA PHE A 179 -6.45 15.96 16.65
C PHE A 179 -7.70 16.84 16.45
N TRP A 180 -8.56 16.93 17.43
CA TRP A 180 -9.85 17.64 17.35
C TRP A 180 -9.73 19.17 17.28
N ARG A 181 -8.58 19.73 17.65
CA ARG A 181 -8.27 21.17 17.45
C ARG A 181 -7.67 21.43 16.08
N TRP A 182 -6.88 20.48 15.57
CA TRP A 182 -6.15 20.62 14.31
C TRP A 182 -7.03 20.33 13.10
N ILE A 183 -7.84 19.25 13.14
CA ILE A 183 -8.56 18.74 11.97
C ILE A 183 -9.58 19.73 11.36
N PRO A 184 -10.32 20.57 12.15
CA PRO A 184 -11.27 21.51 11.56
C PRO A 184 -10.65 22.58 10.68
N THR A 185 -9.32 22.78 10.76
CA THR A 185 -8.60 23.68 9.84
C THR A 185 -8.60 23.16 8.40
N TYR A 186 -8.67 21.84 8.22
CA TYR A 186 -8.49 21.19 6.92
C TYR A 186 -9.69 20.38 6.45
N VAL A 187 -10.58 19.98 7.33
CA VAL A 187 -11.76 19.16 7.00
C VAL A 187 -13.02 19.85 7.47
N MET A 188 -13.93 20.06 6.54
CA MET A 188 -15.28 20.54 6.82
C MET A 188 -16.15 19.37 7.29
N TYR A 189 -16.96 19.61 8.34
CA TYR A 189 -17.84 18.60 8.90
C TYR A 189 -19.28 19.11 8.97
N GLU A 190 -20.20 18.26 8.63
CA GLU A 190 -21.62 18.44 8.90
C GLU A 190 -22.04 17.52 10.05
N GLN A 191 -22.92 18.07 10.92
CA GLN A 191 -23.49 17.28 12.02
C GLN A 191 -24.65 16.45 11.46
N THR A 192 -24.54 15.14 11.53
CA THR A 192 -25.62 14.22 11.16
C THR A 192 -26.17 13.51 12.39
N TYR A 193 -27.28 12.80 12.24
CA TYR A 193 -27.86 11.96 13.31
C TYR A 193 -26.86 10.90 13.84
N PHE A 194 -25.98 10.39 12.97
CA PHE A 194 -24.97 9.38 13.31
C PHE A 194 -23.61 9.98 13.72
N GLY A 195 -23.51 11.31 13.88
CA GLY A 195 -22.28 12.01 14.23
C GLY A 195 -21.77 12.97 13.16
N LYS A 196 -20.50 13.37 13.24
CA LYS A 196 -19.88 14.28 12.28
C LYS A 196 -19.50 13.55 11.00
N LYS A 197 -19.99 14.01 9.84
CA LYS A 197 -19.64 13.52 8.51
C LYS A 197 -18.75 14.58 7.82
N ALA A 198 -17.61 14.16 7.28
CA ALA A 198 -16.80 15.04 6.44
C ALA A 198 -17.53 15.33 5.14
N THR A 199 -17.64 16.62 4.78
CA THR A 199 -18.33 17.11 3.59
C THR A 199 -17.40 17.73 2.56
N GLY A 200 -16.15 18.00 2.93
CA GLY A 200 -15.15 18.57 2.04
C GLY A 200 -13.85 18.89 2.74
N TYR A 201 -12.91 19.44 1.98
CA TYR A 201 -11.60 19.83 2.44
C TYR A 201 -11.35 21.33 2.18
N GLN A 202 -10.50 21.94 3.00
CA GLN A 202 -10.16 23.35 2.90
C GLN A 202 -8.70 23.59 3.29
N ASN A 203 -8.14 24.74 2.92
CA ASN A 203 -6.78 25.15 3.29
C ASN A 203 -5.67 24.13 2.91
N LEU A 204 -5.83 23.42 1.78
CA LEU A 204 -4.91 22.35 1.36
C LEU A 204 -3.50 22.89 1.06
N ASP A 205 -3.40 24.13 0.56
CA ASP A 205 -2.14 24.84 0.37
C ASP A 205 -1.42 25.15 1.69
N LEU A 206 -2.17 25.46 2.74
CA LEU A 206 -1.62 25.64 4.09
C LEU A 206 -1.08 24.32 4.63
N LEU A 207 -1.80 23.19 4.42
CA LEU A 207 -1.33 21.87 4.78
C LEU A 207 -0.03 21.50 4.06
N SER A 208 0.05 21.80 2.76
CA SER A 208 1.27 21.57 1.97
C SER A 208 2.47 22.33 2.52
N ARG A 209 2.28 23.62 2.89
CA ARG A 209 3.33 24.45 3.52
C ARG A 209 3.72 23.92 4.90
N GLU A 210 2.76 23.46 5.68
CA GLU A 210 3.02 22.85 7.00
C GLU A 210 3.84 21.56 6.88
N LEU A 211 3.48 20.68 5.97
CA LEU A 211 4.21 19.44 5.69
C LEU A 211 5.62 19.71 5.15
N SER A 212 5.81 20.76 4.36
CA SER A 212 7.11 21.14 3.78
C SER A 212 8.19 21.39 4.84
N GLN A 213 7.82 21.74 6.06
CA GLN A 213 8.76 21.96 7.18
C GLN A 213 9.38 20.66 7.69
N TYR A 214 8.67 19.53 7.55
CA TYR A 214 9.03 18.25 8.16
C TYR A 214 9.24 17.12 7.15
N MET A 215 8.95 17.36 5.85
CA MET A 215 8.89 16.31 4.84
C MET A 215 9.94 16.52 3.75
N ILE A 216 10.60 15.44 3.40
CA ILE A 216 11.43 15.31 2.20
C ILE A 216 10.63 14.49 1.21
N ARG A 217 10.34 15.04 0.04
CA ARG A 217 9.63 14.37 -1.04
C ARG A 217 10.30 14.62 -2.38
N ARG A 218 10.45 13.55 -3.15
CA ARG A 218 10.87 13.58 -4.55
C ARG A 218 10.02 12.58 -5.32
N ARG A 219 9.66 12.95 -6.53
CA ARG A 219 9.00 12.07 -7.47
C ARG A 219 10.03 11.28 -8.27
N LYS A 220 9.64 10.14 -8.83
CA LYS A 220 10.48 9.41 -9.77
C LYS A 220 10.92 10.30 -10.94
N SER A 221 10.00 11.11 -11.48
CA SER A 221 10.28 12.11 -12.54
C SER A 221 11.35 13.14 -12.19
N ASP A 222 11.54 13.46 -10.90
CA ASP A 222 12.52 14.47 -10.47
C ASP A 222 13.95 13.91 -10.46
N VAL A 223 14.11 12.59 -10.35
CA VAL A 223 15.40 11.94 -10.11
C VAL A 223 15.82 10.94 -11.19
N ILE A 224 14.90 10.44 -11.98
CA ILE A 224 15.13 9.54 -13.12
C ILE A 224 14.88 10.35 -14.39
N LYS A 225 15.96 10.76 -15.09
CA LYS A 225 15.88 11.65 -16.26
C LYS A 225 15.12 11.00 -17.43
N ASP A 226 15.30 9.70 -17.61
CA ASP A 226 14.70 8.93 -18.71
C ASP A 226 13.63 7.97 -18.17
N LEU A 227 12.72 8.51 -17.35
CA LEU A 227 11.61 7.73 -16.81
C LEU A 227 10.68 7.32 -17.97
N PRO A 228 10.50 6.02 -18.24
CA PRO A 228 9.63 5.58 -19.33
C PRO A 228 8.18 5.91 -19.03
N PRO A 229 7.35 6.06 -20.06
CA PRO A 229 5.95 6.42 -19.88
C PRO A 229 5.16 5.34 -19.16
N LYS A 230 4.17 5.77 -18.37
CA LYS A 230 3.15 4.94 -17.78
C LYS A 230 1.82 5.30 -18.44
N PHE A 231 1.24 4.34 -19.14
CA PHE A 231 -0.05 4.50 -19.82
C PHE A 231 -1.15 3.82 -18.99
N ILE A 232 -2.26 4.53 -18.80
CA ILE A 232 -3.42 4.03 -18.07
C ILE A 232 -4.60 3.94 -19.04
N HIS A 233 -5.16 2.75 -19.17
CA HIS A 233 -6.26 2.44 -20.08
C HIS A 233 -7.47 1.97 -19.29
N THR A 234 -8.63 2.60 -19.49
CA THR A 234 -9.89 2.12 -18.93
C THR A 234 -10.64 1.33 -19.98
N ILE A 235 -10.87 0.05 -19.72
CA ILE A 235 -11.58 -0.86 -20.61
C ILE A 235 -12.97 -1.10 -20.06
N LYS A 236 -14.00 -0.68 -20.80
CA LYS A 236 -15.38 -0.92 -20.43
C LYS A 236 -15.78 -2.35 -20.79
N CYS A 237 -16.35 -3.05 -19.80
CA CYS A 237 -16.82 -4.42 -19.93
C CYS A 237 -18.35 -4.47 -19.82
N GLY A 238 -19.00 -5.32 -20.60
CA GLY A 238 -20.41 -5.65 -20.41
C GLY A 238 -20.61 -6.74 -19.36
N MET A 239 -21.84 -7.00 -18.97
CA MET A 239 -22.24 -8.17 -18.19
C MET A 239 -22.88 -9.23 -19.09
N SER A 240 -22.74 -10.51 -18.76
CA SER A 240 -23.59 -11.54 -19.37
C SER A 240 -25.05 -11.36 -18.92
N GLU A 241 -25.99 -11.89 -19.66
CA GLU A 241 -27.43 -11.80 -19.31
C GLU A 241 -27.70 -12.36 -17.89
N LYS A 242 -27.11 -13.49 -17.55
CA LYS A 242 -27.26 -14.11 -16.23
C LYS A 242 -26.66 -13.24 -15.13
N GLN A 243 -25.46 -12.69 -15.36
CA GLN A 243 -24.79 -11.78 -14.44
C GLN A 243 -25.60 -10.49 -14.24
N SER A 244 -26.13 -9.91 -15.32
CA SER A 244 -26.97 -8.70 -15.28
C SER A 244 -28.25 -8.94 -14.48
N LYS A 245 -28.92 -10.07 -14.67
CA LYS A 245 -30.11 -10.42 -13.90
C LYS A 245 -29.83 -10.48 -12.40
N ILE A 246 -28.76 -11.16 -11.99
CA ILE A 246 -28.32 -11.25 -10.59
C ILE A 246 -28.00 -9.83 -10.04
N TYR A 247 -27.33 -9.00 -10.84
CA TYR A 247 -27.01 -7.62 -10.47
C TYR A 247 -28.26 -6.79 -10.21
N GLN A 248 -29.24 -6.85 -11.10
CA GLN A 248 -30.51 -6.10 -10.97
C GLN A 248 -31.36 -6.57 -9.78
N GLN A 249 -31.39 -7.85 -9.49
CA GLN A 249 -32.07 -8.38 -8.31
C GLN A 249 -31.41 -7.81 -7.02
N MET A 250 -30.07 -7.89 -6.92
CA MET A 250 -29.35 -7.34 -5.77
C MET A 250 -29.52 -5.83 -5.64
N LEU A 251 -29.60 -5.12 -6.75
CA LEU A 251 -29.79 -3.66 -6.78
C LEU A 251 -31.19 -3.25 -6.28
N ASN A 252 -32.22 -3.99 -6.64
CA ASN A 252 -33.63 -3.61 -6.37
C ASN A 252 -34.15 -4.27 -5.07
N GLU A 253 -33.79 -5.51 -4.80
CA GLU A 253 -34.47 -6.36 -3.80
C GLU A 253 -33.57 -6.69 -2.60
N TYR A 254 -32.30 -6.27 -2.60
CA TYR A 254 -31.28 -6.67 -1.59
C TYR A 254 -31.07 -8.18 -1.46
N VAL A 255 -31.65 -8.92 -2.38
CA VAL A 255 -31.57 -10.38 -2.46
C VAL A 255 -31.39 -10.75 -3.91
N ALA A 256 -30.50 -11.66 -4.22
CA ALA A 256 -30.36 -12.19 -5.57
C ALA A 256 -30.39 -13.71 -5.55
N GLU A 257 -31.19 -14.29 -6.46
CA GLU A 257 -31.12 -15.71 -6.74
C GLU A 257 -29.95 -15.98 -7.69
N VAL A 258 -29.01 -16.76 -7.22
CA VAL A 258 -27.78 -17.06 -7.96
C VAL A 258 -27.93 -18.36 -8.75
N GLU A 259 -28.56 -19.37 -8.16
CA GLU A 259 -28.81 -20.67 -8.77
C GLU A 259 -29.94 -21.40 -8.02
N ASN A 260 -30.88 -22.00 -8.73
CA ASN A 260 -31.93 -22.93 -8.26
C ASN A 260 -32.24 -22.85 -6.73
N ASN A 261 -32.89 -21.77 -6.29
CA ASN A 261 -33.22 -21.49 -4.88
C ASN A 261 -32.01 -21.18 -3.97
N VAL A 262 -30.82 -20.92 -4.50
CA VAL A 262 -29.70 -20.38 -3.72
C VAL A 262 -29.76 -18.86 -3.74
N PHE A 263 -30.05 -18.25 -2.58
CA PHE A 263 -30.19 -16.80 -2.42
C PHE A 263 -29.01 -16.20 -1.68
N VAL A 264 -28.54 -15.04 -2.16
CA VAL A 264 -27.56 -14.19 -1.48
C VAL A 264 -28.25 -12.94 -1.03
N THR A 265 -28.12 -12.61 0.25
CA THR A 265 -28.75 -11.43 0.86
C THR A 265 -27.75 -10.35 1.24
N ALA A 266 -28.21 -9.11 1.28
CA ALA A 266 -27.44 -7.95 1.73
C ALA A 266 -28.28 -7.09 2.68
N PRO A 267 -28.30 -7.41 3.98
CA PRO A 267 -29.22 -6.77 4.93
C PRO A 267 -28.90 -5.31 5.25
N ALA A 268 -27.77 -4.78 4.79
CA ALA A 268 -27.36 -3.39 4.99
C ALA A 268 -26.81 -2.79 3.69
N GLU A 269 -26.94 -1.47 3.53
CA GLU A 269 -26.48 -0.72 2.33
C GLU A 269 -24.99 -0.98 2.01
N VAL A 270 -24.14 -1.01 3.02
CA VAL A 270 -22.71 -1.30 2.83
C VAL A 270 -22.52 -2.72 2.31
N SER A 271 -23.27 -3.69 2.83
CA SER A 271 -23.22 -5.07 2.35
C SER A 271 -23.72 -5.18 0.91
N ARG A 272 -24.77 -4.42 0.56
CA ARG A 272 -25.31 -4.36 -0.83
C ARG A 272 -24.26 -3.82 -1.79
N LEU A 273 -23.62 -2.71 -1.47
CA LEU A 273 -22.56 -2.14 -2.29
C LEU A 273 -21.42 -3.13 -2.54
N MET A 274 -20.99 -3.84 -1.49
CA MET A 274 -19.96 -4.88 -1.60
C MET A 274 -20.43 -6.03 -2.52
N ARG A 275 -21.68 -6.49 -2.40
CA ARG A 275 -22.24 -7.54 -3.25
C ARG A 275 -22.37 -7.10 -4.70
N LEU A 276 -22.89 -5.89 -4.95
CA LEU A 276 -23.00 -5.32 -6.30
C LEU A 276 -21.61 -5.25 -6.97
N ARG A 277 -20.59 -4.85 -6.24
CA ARG A 277 -19.22 -4.81 -6.73
C ARG A 277 -18.66 -6.21 -7.05
N GLN A 278 -18.92 -7.18 -6.18
CA GLN A 278 -18.57 -8.57 -6.44
C GLN A 278 -19.23 -9.10 -7.71
N ILE A 279 -20.55 -8.86 -7.86
CA ILE A 279 -21.31 -9.28 -9.05
C ILE A 279 -20.78 -8.61 -10.31
N ALA A 280 -20.52 -7.29 -10.27
CA ALA A 280 -19.97 -6.55 -11.40
C ALA A 280 -18.61 -7.11 -11.86
N THR A 281 -17.79 -7.60 -10.93
CA THR A 281 -16.50 -8.23 -11.25
C THR A 281 -16.68 -9.69 -11.67
N ASP A 282 -17.26 -10.51 -10.82
CA ASP A 282 -17.54 -11.93 -11.07
C ASP A 282 -18.62 -12.45 -10.11
N ALA A 283 -19.80 -12.76 -10.60
CA ALA A 283 -20.90 -13.24 -9.78
C ALA A 283 -20.59 -14.59 -9.07
N ASN A 284 -19.64 -15.36 -9.57
CA ASN A 284 -19.17 -16.59 -8.93
C ASN A 284 -18.51 -16.35 -7.55
N CYS A 285 -18.16 -15.10 -7.23
CA CYS A 285 -17.60 -14.72 -5.93
C CYS A 285 -18.62 -14.70 -4.78
N LEU A 286 -19.91 -14.75 -5.06
CA LEU A 286 -20.96 -14.56 -4.06
C LEU A 286 -21.13 -15.74 -3.10
N SER A 287 -20.77 -16.97 -3.48
CA SER A 287 -20.99 -18.19 -2.70
C SER A 287 -19.68 -18.89 -2.35
N ASP A 288 -19.64 -19.56 -1.20
CA ASP A 288 -18.54 -20.41 -0.78
C ASP A 288 -18.64 -21.81 -1.40
N SER A 289 -19.87 -22.24 -1.79
CA SER A 289 -20.09 -23.48 -2.54
C SER A 289 -19.78 -23.22 -4.01
N ALA A 290 -19.05 -24.14 -4.64
CA ALA A 290 -18.93 -24.13 -6.09
C ALA A 290 -20.33 -24.20 -6.68
N PHE A 291 -20.69 -23.23 -7.52
CA PHE A 291 -21.93 -23.30 -8.27
C PHE A 291 -21.93 -24.59 -9.12
N SER A 292 -23.07 -25.25 -9.26
CA SER A 292 -23.19 -26.39 -10.16
C SER A 292 -22.94 -25.97 -11.62
N THR A 293 -23.18 -24.70 -11.93
CA THR A 293 -22.89 -24.07 -13.22
C THR A 293 -22.13 -22.75 -13.04
N VAL A 294 -21.03 -22.58 -13.76
CA VAL A 294 -20.28 -21.34 -13.79
C VAL A 294 -21.11 -20.24 -14.46
N ILE A 295 -21.27 -19.10 -13.78
CA ILE A 295 -21.92 -17.93 -14.34
C ILE A 295 -20.90 -17.20 -15.20
N PRO A 296 -21.16 -17.00 -16.52
CA PRO A 296 -20.24 -16.23 -17.36
C PRO A 296 -20.09 -14.80 -16.85
N SER A 297 -18.85 -14.35 -16.70
CA SER A 297 -18.51 -12.97 -16.31
C SER A 297 -17.99 -12.20 -17.52
N GLY A 298 -18.57 -11.05 -17.79
CA GLY A 298 -18.12 -10.19 -18.90
C GLY A 298 -16.70 -9.69 -18.71
N LYS A 299 -16.29 -9.36 -17.48
CA LYS A 299 -14.90 -9.00 -17.19
C LYS A 299 -13.93 -10.15 -17.42
N ILE A 300 -14.26 -11.36 -17.00
CA ILE A 300 -13.40 -12.54 -17.21
C ILE A 300 -13.24 -12.82 -18.71
N GLN A 301 -14.32 -12.72 -19.49
CA GLN A 301 -14.25 -12.89 -20.96
C GLN A 301 -13.36 -11.83 -21.62
N THR A 302 -13.51 -10.56 -21.23
CA THR A 302 -12.64 -9.47 -21.71
C THR A 302 -11.19 -9.72 -21.32
N LEU A 303 -10.96 -10.17 -20.09
CA LEU A 303 -9.62 -10.49 -19.56
C LEU A 303 -8.97 -11.63 -20.35
N GLU A 304 -9.73 -12.71 -20.65
CA GLU A 304 -9.23 -13.82 -21.48
C GLU A 304 -8.78 -13.36 -22.87
N ALA A 305 -9.57 -12.49 -23.53
CA ALA A 305 -9.20 -11.94 -24.83
C ALA A 305 -7.92 -11.08 -24.74
N MET A 306 -7.80 -10.22 -23.72
CA MET A 306 -6.59 -9.41 -23.52
C MET A 306 -5.36 -10.27 -23.22
N VAL A 307 -5.50 -11.30 -22.38
CA VAL A 307 -4.39 -12.21 -22.05
C VAL A 307 -3.97 -13.04 -23.26
N GLN A 308 -4.92 -13.44 -24.11
CA GLN A 308 -4.62 -14.10 -25.39
C GLN A 308 -3.73 -13.20 -26.26
N GLU A 309 -4.10 -11.95 -26.42
CA GLU A 309 -3.32 -10.96 -27.19
C GLU A 309 -1.92 -10.77 -26.58
N ILE A 310 -1.86 -10.49 -25.26
CA ILE A 310 -0.60 -10.18 -24.56
C ILE A 310 0.34 -11.40 -24.53
N CYS A 311 -0.16 -12.56 -24.13
CA CYS A 311 0.69 -13.71 -23.85
C CYS A 311 1.01 -14.56 -25.08
N VAL A 312 0.14 -14.57 -26.10
CA VAL A 312 0.30 -15.40 -27.28
C VAL A 312 0.77 -14.59 -28.48
N GLU A 313 0.12 -13.45 -28.76
CA GLU A 313 0.45 -12.65 -29.95
C GLU A 313 1.66 -11.76 -29.73
N GLN A 314 1.79 -11.15 -28.53
CA GLN A 314 2.92 -10.27 -28.19
C GLN A 314 4.07 -11.01 -27.47
N ASP A 315 3.86 -12.26 -27.05
CA ASP A 315 4.79 -13.10 -26.26
C ASP A 315 5.26 -12.45 -24.95
N GLU A 316 4.42 -11.59 -24.33
CA GLU A 316 4.74 -10.86 -23.11
C GLU A 316 4.10 -11.51 -21.87
N LYS A 317 4.58 -11.10 -20.69
CA LYS A 317 4.01 -11.48 -19.41
C LYS A 317 3.07 -10.41 -18.89
N VAL A 318 2.06 -10.83 -18.10
CA VAL A 318 1.07 -9.92 -17.53
C VAL A 318 0.84 -10.20 -16.05
N VAL A 319 0.64 -9.12 -15.28
CA VAL A 319 0.23 -9.15 -13.87
C VAL A 319 -1.23 -8.78 -13.77
N ILE A 320 -2.03 -9.57 -13.04
CA ILE A 320 -3.46 -9.35 -12.85
C ILE A 320 -3.72 -9.15 -11.36
N PHE A 321 -4.39 -8.06 -11.02
CA PHE A 321 -4.77 -7.75 -9.64
C PHE A 321 -6.28 -7.72 -9.44
N SER A 322 -6.71 -8.24 -8.28
CA SER A 322 -8.06 -8.12 -7.77
C SER A 322 -8.06 -7.85 -6.27
N ASN A 323 -9.15 -7.28 -5.74
CA ASN A 323 -9.35 -7.21 -4.28
C ASN A 323 -9.78 -8.56 -3.68
N TRP A 324 -10.32 -9.45 -4.50
CA TRP A 324 -11.04 -10.65 -4.04
C TRP A 324 -10.24 -11.91 -4.34
N ALA A 325 -9.90 -12.69 -3.30
CA ALA A 325 -9.22 -13.99 -3.48
C ALA A 325 -10.04 -14.96 -4.34
N ARG A 326 -11.38 -14.89 -4.29
CA ARG A 326 -12.26 -15.69 -5.13
C ARG A 326 -12.19 -15.33 -6.61
N VAL A 327 -12.06 -14.02 -6.92
CA VAL A 327 -11.83 -13.57 -8.31
C VAL A 327 -10.48 -14.10 -8.79
N VAL A 328 -9.43 -14.05 -7.94
CA VAL A 328 -8.13 -14.66 -8.27
C VAL A 328 -8.29 -16.13 -8.65
N SER A 329 -9.10 -16.89 -7.92
CA SER A 329 -9.37 -18.31 -8.22
C SER A 329 -10.14 -18.51 -9.53
N SER A 330 -11.13 -17.64 -9.82
CA SER A 330 -11.89 -17.70 -11.08
C SER A 330 -11.00 -17.35 -12.27
N VAL A 331 -10.18 -16.30 -12.14
CA VAL A 331 -9.21 -15.85 -13.16
C VAL A 331 -8.16 -16.95 -13.40
N HIS A 332 -7.63 -17.55 -12.33
CA HIS A 332 -6.67 -18.65 -12.47
C HIS A 332 -7.23 -19.80 -13.30
N ARG A 333 -8.46 -20.23 -13.00
CA ARG A 333 -9.14 -21.31 -13.74
C ARG A 333 -9.32 -20.97 -15.22
N ALA A 334 -9.72 -19.73 -15.53
CA ALA A 334 -9.94 -19.27 -16.89
C ALA A 334 -8.64 -19.18 -17.71
N LEU A 335 -7.53 -18.83 -17.05
CA LEU A 335 -6.25 -18.54 -17.70
C LEU A 335 -5.18 -19.65 -17.54
N GLU A 336 -5.52 -20.79 -16.93
CA GLU A 336 -4.57 -21.87 -16.60
C GLU A 336 -3.71 -22.29 -17.80
N LYS A 337 -4.29 -22.32 -19.00
CA LYS A 337 -3.61 -22.67 -20.26
C LYS A 337 -2.39 -21.79 -20.62
N TYR A 338 -2.28 -20.60 -20.02
CA TYR A 338 -1.16 -19.67 -20.27
C TYR A 338 0.00 -19.81 -19.28
N GLY A 339 -0.08 -20.78 -18.35
CA GLY A 339 0.90 -20.89 -17.26
C GLY A 339 0.73 -19.77 -16.23
N CYS A 340 -0.10 -20.04 -15.21
CA CYS A 340 -0.45 -19.06 -14.18
C CYS A 340 0.19 -19.42 -12.84
N VAL A 341 0.54 -18.40 -12.06
CA VAL A 341 0.85 -18.49 -10.65
C VAL A 341 -0.05 -17.56 -9.85
N THR A 342 -0.39 -17.95 -8.62
CA THR A 342 -1.26 -17.16 -7.75
C THR A 342 -0.52 -16.66 -6.50
N TYR A 343 -0.91 -15.47 -6.02
CA TYR A 343 -0.34 -14.85 -4.83
C TYR A 343 -1.45 -14.18 -4.01
N THR A 344 -1.87 -14.84 -2.94
CA THR A 344 -2.99 -14.38 -2.08
C THR A 344 -2.60 -14.33 -0.61
N GLY A 345 -3.51 -13.79 0.22
CA GLY A 345 -3.37 -13.79 1.67
C GLY A 345 -3.29 -15.19 2.27
N ASP A 346 -3.96 -16.17 1.66
CA ASP A 346 -4.06 -17.54 2.14
C ASP A 346 -2.83 -18.39 1.77
N SER A 347 -2.02 -17.94 0.80
CA SER A 347 -0.79 -18.62 0.42
C SER A 347 0.25 -18.59 1.54
N THR A 348 0.97 -19.67 1.75
CA THR A 348 2.11 -19.74 2.67
C THR A 348 3.27 -18.86 2.18
N LYS A 349 4.22 -18.56 3.05
CA LYS A 349 5.39 -17.77 2.67
C LYS A 349 6.21 -18.46 1.56
N ALA A 350 6.39 -19.78 1.65
CA ALA A 350 7.14 -20.56 0.66
C ALA A 350 6.46 -20.54 -0.72
N GLU A 351 5.13 -20.73 -0.76
CA GLU A 351 4.35 -20.65 -2.00
C GLU A 351 4.44 -19.27 -2.65
N ARG A 352 4.41 -18.21 -1.85
CA ARG A 352 4.55 -16.84 -2.33
C ARG A 352 5.92 -16.58 -2.94
N GLU A 353 6.99 -17.00 -2.27
CA GLU A 353 8.37 -16.87 -2.76
C GLU A 353 8.54 -17.66 -4.07
N GLN A 354 8.03 -18.89 -4.13
CA GLN A 354 8.06 -19.73 -5.33
C GLN A 354 7.26 -19.12 -6.49
N ALA A 355 6.07 -18.55 -6.24
CA ALA A 355 5.26 -17.93 -7.28
C ALA A 355 6.00 -16.74 -7.92
N VAL A 356 6.65 -15.90 -7.12
CA VAL A 356 7.46 -14.78 -7.62
C VAL A 356 8.65 -15.29 -8.43
N GLU A 357 9.40 -16.27 -7.92
CA GLU A 357 10.56 -16.85 -8.62
C GLU A 357 10.13 -17.45 -9.97
N GLN A 358 9.08 -18.28 -9.98
CA GLN A 358 8.57 -18.89 -11.22
C GLN A 358 8.13 -17.83 -12.23
N PHE A 359 7.42 -16.80 -11.80
CA PHE A 359 7.02 -15.73 -12.71
C PHE A 359 8.22 -14.96 -13.28
N GLN A 360 9.23 -14.67 -12.46
CA GLN A 360 10.39 -13.92 -12.91
C GLN A 360 11.31 -14.72 -13.85
N THR A 361 11.52 -16.01 -13.58
CA THR A 361 12.56 -16.79 -14.23
C THR A 361 12.05 -17.79 -15.27
N ASN A 362 10.82 -18.30 -15.14
CA ASN A 362 10.29 -19.33 -16.02
C ASN A 362 9.53 -18.70 -17.22
N PRO A 363 9.99 -18.88 -18.46
CA PRO A 363 9.32 -18.32 -19.66
C PRO A 363 7.95 -18.94 -19.94
N LYS A 364 7.65 -20.12 -19.39
CA LYS A 364 6.33 -20.79 -19.55
C LYS A 364 5.28 -20.20 -18.61
N VAL A 365 5.68 -19.48 -17.57
CA VAL A 365 4.75 -18.80 -16.64
C VAL A 365 4.55 -17.40 -17.15
N LYS A 366 3.41 -17.15 -17.80
CA LYS A 366 3.09 -15.88 -18.46
C LYS A 366 2.21 -14.97 -17.60
N VAL A 367 1.44 -15.53 -16.66
CA VAL A 367 0.42 -14.78 -15.91
C VAL A 367 0.69 -14.87 -14.41
N PHE A 368 0.78 -13.72 -13.75
CA PHE A 368 0.85 -13.61 -12.29
C PHE A 368 -0.46 -13.01 -11.77
N ILE A 369 -1.21 -13.75 -10.95
CA ILE A 369 -2.51 -13.34 -10.45
C ILE A 369 -2.42 -13.14 -8.94
N ALA A 370 -2.77 -11.94 -8.45
CA ALA A 370 -2.63 -11.64 -7.03
C ALA A 370 -3.80 -10.81 -6.46
N THR A 371 -3.97 -10.89 -5.14
CA THR A 371 -4.78 -9.89 -4.46
C THR A 371 -3.98 -8.62 -4.20
N ILE A 372 -4.60 -7.45 -4.38
CA ILE A 372 -3.97 -6.13 -4.16
C ILE A 372 -3.38 -6.05 -2.74
N GLY A 373 -4.13 -6.49 -1.74
CA GLY A 373 -3.69 -6.46 -0.34
C GLY A 373 -2.46 -7.33 -0.06
N ALA A 374 -2.33 -8.49 -0.70
CA ALA A 374 -1.15 -9.36 -0.54
C ALA A 374 0.07 -8.79 -1.27
N ALA A 375 -0.13 -8.15 -2.42
CA ALA A 375 0.93 -7.54 -3.22
C ALA A 375 1.55 -6.29 -2.56
N GLY A 376 0.90 -5.70 -1.56
CA GLY A 376 1.42 -4.56 -0.78
C GLY A 376 2.76 -4.84 -0.05
N THR A 377 3.22 -6.07 -0.01
CA THR A 377 4.41 -6.50 0.76
C THR A 377 5.67 -6.68 -0.09
N GLY A 378 6.18 -5.62 -0.72
CA GLY A 378 7.58 -5.61 -1.22
C GLY A 378 7.91 -6.50 -2.42
N LEU A 379 6.92 -6.96 -3.19
CA LEU A 379 7.11 -7.76 -4.40
C LEU A 379 7.86 -7.00 -5.50
N THR A 380 8.57 -7.74 -6.33
CA THR A 380 9.18 -7.26 -7.56
C THR A 380 8.69 -8.13 -8.71
N LEU A 381 8.01 -7.54 -9.69
CA LEU A 381 7.40 -8.24 -10.83
C LEU A 381 7.84 -7.62 -12.16
N THR A 382 9.12 -7.30 -12.26
CA THR A 382 9.71 -6.59 -13.42
C THR A 382 9.79 -7.44 -14.69
N ALA A 383 9.46 -8.73 -14.64
CA ALA A 383 9.32 -9.56 -15.83
C ALA A 383 8.09 -9.19 -16.70
N ALA A 384 7.19 -8.35 -16.20
CA ALA A 384 6.03 -7.85 -16.94
C ALA A 384 6.07 -6.32 -17.05
N SER A 385 5.67 -5.82 -18.21
CA SER A 385 5.40 -4.41 -18.49
C SER A 385 3.90 -4.09 -18.50
N LYS A 386 3.04 -5.10 -18.46
CA LYS A 386 1.58 -4.98 -18.53
C LYS A 386 0.90 -5.44 -17.23
N MET A 387 -0.09 -4.67 -16.81
CA MET A 387 -0.89 -4.95 -15.61
C MET A 387 -2.37 -4.76 -15.90
N ILE A 388 -3.21 -5.64 -15.37
CA ILE A 388 -4.65 -5.55 -15.50
C ILE A 388 -5.28 -5.59 -14.10
N PHE A 389 -6.07 -4.57 -13.78
CA PHE A 389 -6.95 -4.57 -12.62
C PHE A 389 -8.33 -5.08 -13.01
N THR A 390 -8.76 -6.19 -12.45
CA THR A 390 -10.16 -6.64 -12.59
C THR A 390 -11.10 -5.76 -11.76
N ASP A 391 -10.59 -5.25 -10.65
CA ASP A 391 -11.22 -4.28 -9.76
C ASP A 391 -10.13 -3.56 -8.95
N ARG A 392 -10.36 -2.29 -8.58
CA ARG A 392 -9.38 -1.47 -7.86
C ARG A 392 -9.64 -1.48 -6.36
N ALA A 393 -8.60 -1.25 -5.55
CA ALA A 393 -8.77 -0.97 -4.13
C ALA A 393 -9.50 0.36 -3.90
N TRP A 394 -10.19 0.50 -2.77
CA TRP A 394 -10.86 1.74 -2.37
C TRP A 394 -9.91 2.91 -2.11
N THR A 395 -8.66 2.60 -1.83
CA THR A 395 -7.65 3.59 -1.52
C THR A 395 -6.70 3.76 -2.71
N PRO A 396 -6.45 4.99 -3.16
CA PRO A 396 -5.49 5.29 -4.22
C PRO A 396 -4.11 4.69 -3.97
N ASP A 397 -3.66 4.73 -2.71
CA ASP A 397 -2.37 4.22 -2.28
C ASP A 397 -2.18 2.72 -2.56
N ASP A 398 -3.17 1.89 -2.22
CA ASP A 398 -3.07 0.45 -2.45
C ASP A 398 -2.98 0.13 -3.96
N ASN A 399 -3.67 0.91 -4.80
CA ASN A 399 -3.57 0.81 -6.26
C ASN A 399 -2.20 1.25 -6.75
N ALA A 400 -1.72 2.41 -6.32
CA ALA A 400 -0.39 2.91 -6.69
C ALA A 400 0.73 1.95 -6.24
N GLN A 401 0.61 1.35 -5.06
CA GLN A 401 1.53 0.32 -4.58
C GLN A 401 1.54 -0.92 -5.48
N ALA A 402 0.37 -1.36 -5.95
CA ALA A 402 0.28 -2.47 -6.89
C ALA A 402 0.92 -2.12 -8.25
N GLU A 403 0.66 -0.92 -8.78
CA GLU A 403 1.24 -0.43 -10.03
C GLU A 403 2.77 -0.39 -9.98
N ASP A 404 3.34 0.04 -8.84
CA ASP A 404 4.79 0.11 -8.64
C ASP A 404 5.49 -1.27 -8.56
N ARG A 405 4.75 -2.40 -8.63
CA ARG A 405 5.34 -3.74 -8.71
C ARG A 405 5.95 -4.04 -10.06
N ILE A 406 5.41 -3.47 -11.13
CA ILE A 406 5.91 -3.64 -12.50
C ILE A 406 6.64 -2.39 -13.02
N TYR A 407 6.36 -1.20 -12.45
CA TYR A 407 6.80 0.07 -13.02
C TYR A 407 8.11 0.59 -12.42
N ALA A 408 9.04 0.90 -13.31
CA ALA A 408 10.30 1.64 -13.10
C ALA A 408 10.96 1.47 -11.72
N ARG A 409 11.74 0.40 -11.55
CA ARG A 409 12.80 0.34 -10.55
C ARG A 409 14.12 0.79 -11.18
N MET A 410 14.99 1.37 -10.39
CA MET A 410 16.20 2.08 -10.82
C MET A 410 17.16 1.30 -11.74
N ASN A 411 17.06 -0.03 -11.78
CA ASN A 411 17.91 -0.88 -12.60
C ASN A 411 17.16 -1.56 -13.77
N ASP A 412 15.86 -1.30 -13.91
CA ASP A 412 14.99 -2.00 -14.85
C ASP A 412 13.95 -1.01 -15.38
N ILE A 413 14.37 -0.19 -16.35
CA ILE A 413 13.60 0.96 -16.82
C ILE A 413 12.73 0.51 -18.01
N HIS A 414 11.55 -0.02 -17.71
CA HIS A 414 10.53 -0.32 -18.71
C HIS A 414 9.31 0.58 -18.52
N GLY A 415 8.65 0.94 -19.63
CA GLY A 415 7.31 1.53 -19.61
C GLY A 415 6.31 0.55 -19.01
N ALA A 416 5.16 1.04 -18.59
CA ALA A 416 4.10 0.18 -18.10
C ALA A 416 2.75 0.56 -18.72
N ASP A 417 2.03 -0.45 -19.20
CA ASP A 417 0.63 -0.35 -19.60
C ASP A 417 -0.25 -0.92 -18.49
N ILE A 418 -1.13 -0.07 -17.94
CA ILE A 418 -2.03 -0.41 -16.85
C ILE A 418 -3.46 -0.36 -17.35
N TYR A 419 -4.12 -1.49 -17.34
CA TYR A 419 -5.49 -1.64 -17.80
C TYR A 419 -6.42 -1.76 -16.59
N LYS A 420 -7.49 -0.95 -16.57
CA LYS A 420 -8.54 -0.96 -15.56
C LYS A 420 -9.82 -1.48 -16.19
N LEU A 421 -10.31 -2.63 -15.76
CA LEU A 421 -11.58 -3.19 -16.23
C LEU A 421 -12.73 -2.60 -15.42
N VAL A 422 -13.65 -1.93 -16.08
CA VAL A 422 -14.82 -1.28 -15.48
C VAL A 422 -16.08 -1.81 -16.12
N THR A 423 -17.00 -2.35 -15.33
CA THR A 423 -18.29 -2.83 -15.84
C THR A 423 -19.23 -1.65 -16.04
N SER A 424 -19.69 -1.46 -17.28
CA SER A 424 -20.60 -0.36 -17.64
C SER A 424 -21.95 -0.48 -16.93
N ASP A 425 -22.55 0.67 -16.64
CA ASP A 425 -23.87 0.80 -16.00
C ASP A 425 -23.95 0.11 -14.62
N THR A 426 -22.85 0.14 -13.86
CA THR A 426 -22.77 -0.48 -12.54
C THR A 426 -22.08 0.43 -11.52
N VAL A 427 -22.06 -0.02 -10.26
CA VAL A 427 -21.33 0.64 -9.17
C VAL A 427 -19.83 0.78 -9.45
N ASP A 428 -19.26 0.04 -10.39
CA ASP A 428 -17.84 0.15 -10.73
C ASP A 428 -17.49 1.53 -11.29
N GLU A 429 -18.37 2.13 -12.10
CA GLU A 429 -18.14 3.48 -12.64
C GLU A 429 -18.13 4.52 -11.52
N THR A 430 -19.11 4.47 -10.62
CA THR A 430 -19.16 5.37 -9.47
C THR A 430 -17.93 5.21 -8.54
N ILE A 431 -17.46 3.97 -8.38
CA ILE A 431 -16.28 3.70 -7.55
C ILE A 431 -15.01 4.23 -8.23
N GLU A 432 -14.90 4.09 -9.55
CA GLU A 432 -13.75 4.63 -10.29
C GLU A 432 -13.68 6.16 -10.19
N GLU A 433 -14.81 6.84 -10.34
CA GLU A 433 -14.93 8.30 -10.13
C GLU A 433 -14.49 8.68 -8.71
N TYR A 434 -15.00 7.99 -7.69
CA TYR A 434 -14.66 8.25 -6.30
C TYR A 434 -13.16 8.05 -6.00
N ILE A 435 -12.53 7.03 -6.58
CA ILE A 435 -11.09 6.80 -6.41
C ILE A 435 -10.30 7.92 -7.09
N ASN A 436 -10.70 8.34 -8.29
CA ASN A 436 -10.03 9.41 -9.04
C ASN A 436 -10.14 10.75 -8.30
N ASP A 437 -11.28 11.08 -7.70
CA ASP A 437 -11.45 12.30 -6.89
C ASP A 437 -10.52 12.32 -5.67
N LYS A 438 -10.35 11.17 -5.03
CA LYS A 438 -9.39 11.02 -3.93
C LYS A 438 -7.95 11.18 -4.40
N GLU A 439 -7.59 10.62 -5.56
CA GLU A 439 -6.27 10.79 -6.17
C GLU A 439 -5.97 12.28 -6.40
N LEU A 440 -6.91 13.05 -6.94
CA LEU A 440 -6.78 14.49 -7.15
C LEU A 440 -6.55 15.25 -5.84
N THR A 441 -7.31 14.94 -4.79
CA THR A 441 -7.16 15.58 -3.47
C THR A 441 -5.79 15.30 -2.85
N VAL A 442 -5.31 14.07 -2.94
CA VAL A 442 -3.99 13.68 -2.45
C VAL A 442 -2.91 14.42 -3.22
N ASP A 443 -3.02 14.45 -4.55
CA ASP A 443 -2.06 15.10 -5.43
C ASP A 443 -2.00 16.62 -5.22
N GLU A 444 -3.11 17.29 -4.97
CA GLU A 444 -3.15 18.72 -4.68
C GLU A 444 -2.29 19.06 -3.45
N VAL A 445 -2.40 18.30 -2.37
CA VAL A 445 -1.61 18.53 -1.15
C VAL A 445 -0.16 18.12 -1.34
N ILE A 446 0.05 16.89 -1.76
CA ILE A 446 1.37 16.25 -1.69
C ILE A 446 2.30 16.73 -2.80
N SER A 447 1.76 17.05 -3.99
CA SER A 447 2.55 17.59 -5.11
C SER A 447 3.09 18.98 -4.85
N ASN A 448 2.40 19.76 -4.05
CA ASN A 448 2.80 21.12 -3.69
C ASN A 448 3.77 21.19 -2.49
N VAL A 449 4.12 20.05 -1.89
CA VAL A 449 5.12 19.99 -0.82
C VAL A 449 6.51 20.26 -1.38
N LYS A 450 7.03 21.45 -1.12
CA LYS A 450 8.42 21.82 -1.40
C LYS A 450 9.24 21.63 -0.14
N SER A 451 10.11 20.64 -0.11
CA SER A 451 10.93 20.37 1.08
C SER A 451 11.85 21.55 1.40
N ALA A 452 11.57 22.24 2.50
CA ALA A 452 12.39 23.35 2.97
C ALA A 452 13.85 22.95 3.23
N VAL A 453 14.08 21.68 3.57
CA VAL A 453 15.42 21.15 3.87
C VAL A 453 16.27 20.95 2.61
N LEU A 454 15.65 20.63 1.48
CA LEU A 454 16.36 20.43 0.21
C LEU A 454 16.69 21.76 -0.50
N CYS A 455 15.91 22.83 -0.23
CA CYS A 455 16.09 24.14 -0.86
C CYS A 455 17.26 24.96 -0.26
N THR A 456 17.83 24.58 0.86
CA THR A 456 18.89 25.37 1.55
C THR A 456 20.32 25.04 1.12
N ASN A 457 20.52 24.39 -0.01
CA ASN A 457 21.83 24.06 -0.60
C ASN A 457 22.07 24.85 -1.92
N LYS A 458 21.75 26.16 -1.95
CA LYS A 458 22.29 27.10 -2.94
C LYS A 458 23.42 27.90 -2.34
#